data_61b21457aefa74134a2bc737468c63d4
#
_entry.id   61b21457aefa74134a2bc737468c63d4
#
_cell.length_a   1.000
_cell.length_b   1.000
_cell.length_c   1.000
_cell.angle_alpha   90.00
_cell.angle_beta   90.00
_cell.angle_gamma   90.00
#
_symmetry.space_group_name_H-M   'P 1'
#
loop_
_entity.id
_entity.type
_entity.pdbx_description
1 polymer ?
#
loop_
_entity_poly.entity_id
_entity_poly.type
_entity_poly.pdbx_seq_one_letter_code
_entity_poly.pdbx_strand_id
1 'polypeptide(L)'
;DVLGSRGLGDVYKRQAVQAAETEHKPADIPGLTFDHSMELSYAKEFNVDYYNDGYTLITIDQEGQFLVVPEGKEAPEGLDSDIAVLKQPLNNIYLVATSAMDLFRAIDGIDSIKLSGTKEDGWDIQEAKDAMEQKKMIYAGKYNAPDYELILNEGCDLAIESTMIHHNPEVQEKLEQFGIPVMVERSSYESHPLGRTEWMKLYAVLLGKEDVAEKVFKELTDKLDNVLTADKTDKTVAFFYTVSYTHLTLPTICSV
;
A
#
# COMPACT_ATOMS: atom_id res chain seq x y z
N ASP A 1 -20.49 -46.56 30.59
CA ASP A 1 -19.87 -46.10 29.35
C ASP A 1 -19.97 -44.60 29.29
N VAL A 2 -18.88 -43.94 29.72
CA VAL A 2 -18.76 -42.48 29.72
C VAL A 2 -18.02 -42.11 28.45
N LEU A 3 -18.75 -41.66 27.43
CA LEU A 3 -18.18 -41.00 26.27
C LEU A 3 -17.93 -39.55 26.65
N GLY A 4 -16.67 -39.27 27.01
CA GLY A 4 -16.19 -37.92 27.28
C GLY A 4 -16.29 -37.04 26.05
N SER A 5 -17.06 -35.99 26.17
CA SER A 5 -17.10 -34.84 25.26
C SER A 5 -15.70 -34.22 25.18
N ARG A 6 -14.94 -34.54 24.15
CA ARG A 6 -13.71 -33.78 23.82
C ARG A 6 -14.15 -32.45 23.25
N GLY A 7 -13.92 -31.40 24.02
CA GLY A 7 -14.25 -30.06 23.63
C GLY A 7 -13.48 -29.62 22.39
N LEU A 8 -14.19 -28.93 21.49
CA LEU A 8 -13.70 -28.26 20.29
C LEU A 8 -12.64 -27.16 20.55
N GLY A 9 -12.18 -27.02 21.81
CA GLY A 9 -11.18 -26.04 22.21
C GLY A 9 -9.73 -26.34 21.78
N ASP A 10 -9.41 -27.56 21.36
CA ASP A 10 -8.01 -27.95 21.06
C ASP A 10 -7.60 -27.81 19.58
N VAL A 11 -8.51 -27.45 18.70
CA VAL A 11 -8.21 -27.37 17.26
C VAL A 11 -7.58 -26.02 16.87
N TYR A 12 -7.61 -25.02 17.74
CA TYR A 12 -7.04 -23.68 17.47
C TYR A 12 -5.74 -23.33 18.20
N LYS A 13 -5.11 -24.28 18.84
CA LYS A 13 -3.67 -24.19 19.11
C LYS A 13 -2.89 -24.55 17.84
N ARG A 14 -3.12 -23.85 16.74
CA ARG A 14 -2.10 -23.73 15.72
C ARG A 14 -0.92 -23.04 16.39
N GLN A 15 0.18 -23.78 16.50
CA GLN A 15 1.49 -23.23 16.74
C GLN A 15 1.59 -21.92 15.94
N ALA A 16 1.76 -20.83 16.64
CA ALA A 16 2.41 -19.68 16.07
C ALA A 16 3.78 -20.22 15.60
N VAL A 17 3.88 -20.54 14.34
CA VAL A 17 5.18 -20.61 13.67
C VAL A 17 5.67 -19.17 13.85
N GLN A 18 6.58 -18.99 14.81
CA GLN A 18 7.45 -17.84 14.82
C GLN A 18 8.15 -17.91 13.47
N ALA A 19 7.60 -17.21 12.47
CA ALA A 19 8.39 -16.79 11.35
C ALA A 19 9.58 -16.06 12.00
N ALA A 20 10.77 -16.57 11.81
CA ALA A 20 11.98 -15.87 12.18
C ALA A 20 11.83 -14.50 11.52
N GLU A 21 11.75 -13.45 12.32
CA GLU A 21 11.86 -12.08 11.82
C GLU A 21 13.23 -12.04 11.15
N THR A 22 13.25 -12.14 9.84
CA THR A 22 14.47 -11.89 9.06
C THR A 22 14.73 -10.41 9.27
N GLU A 23 15.75 -10.11 10.06
CA GLU A 23 16.21 -8.75 10.33
C GLU A 23 16.41 -8.07 8.96
N HIS A 24 15.65 -7.00 8.71
CA HIS A 24 15.76 -6.23 7.48
C HIS A 24 17.19 -5.72 7.34
N LYS A 25 17.81 -5.97 6.18
CA LYS A 25 19.15 -5.50 5.87
C LYS A 25 19.06 -4.52 4.70
N PRO A 26 19.45 -3.25 4.92
CA PRO A 26 19.49 -2.25 3.84
C PRO A 26 20.32 -2.73 2.65
N ALA A 27 19.88 -2.41 1.44
CA ALA A 27 20.61 -2.73 0.23
C ALA A 27 21.86 -1.86 0.10
N ASP A 28 22.92 -2.42 -0.46
CA ASP A 28 24.13 -1.66 -0.83
C ASP A 28 23.91 -1.05 -2.22
N ILE A 29 23.76 0.28 -2.27
CA ILE A 29 23.53 1.01 -3.52
C ILE A 29 24.83 1.73 -3.92
N PRO A 30 25.35 1.49 -5.13
CA PRO A 30 26.59 2.11 -5.58
C PRO A 30 26.57 3.63 -5.44
N GLY A 31 27.57 4.19 -4.78
CA GLY A 31 27.72 5.64 -4.60
C GLY A 31 26.82 6.27 -3.55
N LEU A 32 25.94 5.50 -2.89
CA LEU A 32 25.12 5.98 -1.79
C LEU A 32 25.58 5.38 -0.46
N THR A 33 25.38 6.14 0.61
CA THR A 33 25.66 5.72 2.00
C THR A 33 24.33 5.61 2.74
N PHE A 34 24.05 4.43 3.27
CA PHE A 34 22.88 4.21 4.12
C PHE A 34 22.92 5.13 5.35
N ASP A 35 21.79 5.70 5.70
CA ASP A 35 21.61 6.56 6.90
C ASP A 35 20.78 5.83 7.94
N HIS A 36 19.50 5.59 7.66
CA HIS A 36 18.58 4.88 8.58
C HIS A 36 17.43 4.24 7.80
N SER A 37 16.71 3.34 8.45
CA SER A 37 15.44 2.80 7.94
C SER A 37 14.25 3.47 8.61
N MET A 38 13.12 3.58 7.89
CA MET A 38 11.86 4.06 8.46
C MET A 38 11.40 3.15 9.59
N GLU A 39 11.01 3.74 10.72
CA GLU A 39 10.39 2.99 11.80
C GLU A 39 8.91 2.69 11.45
N LEU A 40 8.59 1.41 11.33
CA LEU A 40 7.25 0.90 11.11
C LEU A 40 6.76 0.19 12.37
N SER A 41 5.56 0.57 12.83
CA SER A 41 4.99 0.01 14.06
C SER A 41 4.13 -1.23 13.81
N TYR A 42 3.50 -1.32 12.65
CA TYR A 42 2.50 -2.33 12.32
C TYR A 42 2.68 -2.95 10.94
N ALA A 43 3.12 -2.16 9.94
CA ALA A 43 3.33 -2.65 8.59
C ALA A 43 4.53 -3.58 8.51
N LYS A 44 4.42 -4.62 7.68
CA LYS A 44 5.46 -5.65 7.49
C LYS A 44 5.69 -6.00 6.02
N GLU A 45 4.82 -5.56 5.12
CA GLU A 45 4.88 -5.89 3.70
C GLU A 45 5.78 -4.92 2.91
N PHE A 46 6.35 -3.89 3.56
CA PHE A 46 7.33 -2.99 2.94
C PHE A 46 8.39 -2.51 3.94
N ASN A 47 9.49 -2.02 3.39
CA ASN A 47 10.55 -1.32 4.12
C ASN A 47 10.95 -0.06 3.35
N VAL A 48 11.48 0.93 4.05
CA VAL A 48 12.00 2.17 3.47
C VAL A 48 13.36 2.47 4.08
N ASP A 49 14.38 2.55 3.24
CA ASP A 49 15.75 2.85 3.63
C ASP A 49 16.17 4.21 3.08
N TYR A 50 16.63 5.08 3.96
CA TYR A 50 17.11 6.41 3.61
C TYR A 50 18.62 6.39 3.42
N TYR A 51 19.06 7.11 2.40
CA TYR A 51 20.47 7.26 2.06
C TYR A 51 20.85 8.75 2.04
N ASN A 52 22.17 9.01 2.02
CA ASN A 52 22.66 10.37 1.90
C ASN A 52 22.03 11.11 0.72
N ASP A 53 22.04 12.43 0.79
CA ASP A 53 21.55 13.30 -0.29
C ASP A 53 20.05 13.15 -0.62
N GLY A 54 19.26 12.51 0.25
CA GLY A 54 17.82 12.38 0.14
C GLY A 54 17.34 11.24 -0.75
N TYR A 55 18.22 10.35 -1.22
CA TYR A 55 17.80 9.13 -1.90
C TYR A 55 17.10 8.19 -0.93
N THR A 56 16.07 7.51 -1.41
CA THR A 56 15.28 6.60 -0.59
C THR A 56 14.97 5.34 -1.37
N LEU A 57 15.23 4.17 -0.78
CA LEU A 57 14.87 2.88 -1.36
C LEU A 57 13.62 2.34 -0.67
N ILE A 58 12.58 2.09 -1.45
CA ILE A 58 11.38 1.38 -1.02
C ILE A 58 11.53 -0.07 -1.46
N THR A 59 11.38 -1.01 -0.53
CA THR A 59 11.30 -2.43 -0.82
C THR A 59 9.91 -2.94 -0.45
N ILE A 60 9.17 -3.49 -1.41
CA ILE A 60 7.88 -4.13 -1.19
C ILE A 60 8.09 -5.64 -1.26
N ASP A 61 7.65 -6.35 -0.22
CA ASP A 61 7.86 -7.80 -0.12
C ASP A 61 7.27 -8.53 -1.34
N GLN A 62 8.09 -9.38 -1.98
CA GLN A 62 7.79 -10.16 -3.18
C GLN A 62 7.48 -9.35 -4.45
N GLU A 63 7.47 -8.02 -4.41
CA GLU A 63 7.06 -7.19 -5.56
C GLU A 63 8.21 -6.37 -6.16
N GLY A 64 9.24 -6.03 -5.37
CA GLY A 64 10.41 -5.38 -5.92
C GLY A 64 10.93 -4.18 -5.12
N GLN A 65 11.88 -3.49 -5.73
CA GLN A 65 12.58 -2.35 -5.14
C GLN A 65 12.45 -1.11 -6.01
N PHE A 66 12.27 0.04 -5.37
CA PHE A 66 12.05 1.32 -6.03
C PHE A 66 12.95 2.38 -5.41
N LEU A 67 13.92 2.88 -6.18
CA LEU A 67 14.78 3.97 -5.75
C LEU A 67 14.13 5.31 -6.07
N VAL A 68 13.70 6.02 -5.04
CA VAL A 68 13.21 7.39 -5.16
C VAL A 68 14.41 8.32 -5.25
N VAL A 69 14.51 9.01 -6.38
CA VAL A 69 15.57 9.97 -6.69
C VAL A 69 15.03 11.38 -6.47
N PRO A 70 15.65 12.19 -5.61
CA PRO A 70 15.21 13.55 -5.35
C PRO A 70 15.21 14.43 -6.61
N GLU A 71 14.36 15.45 -6.61
CA GLU A 71 14.30 16.42 -7.70
C GLU A 71 15.68 17.05 -7.98
N GLY A 72 16.03 17.11 -9.26
CA GLY A 72 17.31 17.68 -9.72
C GLY A 72 18.53 16.77 -9.55
N LYS A 73 18.34 15.53 -9.10
CA LYS A 73 19.41 14.52 -9.02
C LYS A 73 19.25 13.44 -10.08
N GLU A 74 20.33 12.70 -10.33
CA GLU A 74 20.34 11.57 -11.25
C GLU A 74 20.46 10.25 -10.48
N ALA A 75 19.97 9.17 -11.09
CA ALA A 75 20.13 7.83 -10.52
C ALA A 75 21.63 7.47 -10.44
N PRO A 76 22.07 6.73 -9.40
CA PRO A 76 23.45 6.28 -9.29
C PRO A 76 23.89 5.42 -10.47
N GLU A 77 25.14 5.57 -10.91
CA GLU A 77 25.72 4.68 -11.91
C GLU A 77 25.93 3.26 -11.33
N GLY A 78 25.66 2.25 -12.12
CA GLY A 78 25.82 0.85 -11.70
C GLY A 78 24.71 0.33 -10.76
N LEU A 79 23.56 1.02 -10.73
CA LEU A 79 22.36 0.53 -10.04
C LEU A 79 21.95 -0.85 -10.59
N ASP A 80 21.51 -1.74 -9.72
CA ASP A 80 20.98 -3.04 -10.13
C ASP A 80 19.75 -2.83 -11.05
N SER A 81 19.69 -3.60 -12.12
CA SER A 81 18.60 -3.54 -13.11
C SER A 81 17.23 -3.87 -12.53
N ASP A 82 17.20 -4.58 -11.40
CA ASP A 82 15.97 -4.99 -10.73
C ASP A 82 15.41 -3.89 -9.82
N ILE A 83 16.13 -2.78 -9.66
CA ILE A 83 15.67 -1.61 -8.93
C ILE A 83 15.05 -0.61 -9.90
N ALA A 84 13.75 -0.39 -9.78
CA ALA A 84 13.05 0.63 -10.55
C ALA A 84 13.38 2.03 -10.03
N VAL A 85 13.61 2.99 -10.95
CA VAL A 85 13.95 4.38 -10.59
C VAL A 85 12.71 5.26 -10.66
N LEU A 86 12.42 5.94 -9.57
CA LEU A 86 11.33 6.92 -9.46
C LEU A 86 11.92 8.31 -9.26
N LYS A 87 11.83 9.18 -10.26
CA LYS A 87 12.35 10.56 -10.18
C LYS A 87 11.27 11.50 -9.67
N GLN A 88 11.54 12.21 -8.57
CA GLN A 88 10.65 13.26 -8.07
C GLN A 88 10.74 14.53 -8.93
N PRO A 89 9.65 15.32 -9.03
CA PRO A 89 8.34 15.11 -8.41
C PRO A 89 7.49 14.09 -9.19
N LEU A 90 6.73 13.23 -8.48
CA LEU A 90 5.76 12.31 -9.06
C LEU A 90 4.39 12.97 -9.07
N ASN A 91 3.95 13.46 -10.23
CA ASN A 91 2.72 14.23 -10.38
C ASN A 91 1.69 13.59 -11.33
N ASN A 92 2.08 12.52 -12.03
CA ASN A 92 1.24 11.86 -13.02
C ASN A 92 1.11 10.36 -12.69
N ILE A 93 0.68 10.06 -11.46
CA ILE A 93 0.49 8.69 -11.00
C ILE A 93 -0.76 8.09 -11.66
N TYR A 94 -0.63 6.86 -12.18
CA TYR A 94 -1.76 6.02 -12.55
C TYR A 94 -2.11 5.11 -11.39
N LEU A 95 -3.22 5.41 -10.69
CA LEU A 95 -3.67 4.66 -9.53
C LEU A 95 -4.77 3.67 -9.91
N VAL A 96 -4.47 2.39 -9.80
CA VAL A 96 -5.39 1.26 -10.04
C VAL A 96 -5.79 0.58 -8.74
N ALA A 97 -4.88 0.52 -7.77
CA ALA A 97 -5.13 -0.01 -6.44
C ALA A 97 -6.09 0.92 -5.66
N THR A 98 -7.37 0.55 -5.61
CA THR A 98 -8.42 1.37 -4.96
C THR A 98 -8.19 1.56 -3.45
N SER A 99 -7.52 0.61 -2.79
CA SER A 99 -7.14 0.67 -1.37
C SER A 99 -6.23 1.86 -1.04
N ALA A 100 -5.40 2.31 -2.00
CA ALA A 100 -4.45 3.38 -1.79
C ALA A 100 -5.08 4.78 -1.83
N MET A 101 -6.22 4.97 -2.49
CA MET A 101 -6.81 6.31 -2.69
C MET A 101 -7.03 7.07 -1.39
N ASP A 102 -7.58 6.41 -0.35
CA ASP A 102 -7.81 7.06 0.94
C ASP A 102 -6.50 7.39 1.67
N LEU A 103 -5.46 6.61 1.45
CA LEU A 103 -4.14 6.87 2.01
C LEU A 103 -3.47 8.08 1.34
N PHE A 104 -3.63 8.23 0.01
CA PHE A 104 -3.24 9.46 -0.70
C PHE A 104 -4.04 10.67 -0.22
N ARG A 105 -5.36 10.52 -0.02
CA ARG A 105 -6.21 11.59 0.53
C ARG A 105 -5.73 12.03 1.91
N ALA A 106 -5.40 11.05 2.77
CA ALA A 106 -4.98 11.33 4.15
C ALA A 106 -3.70 12.18 4.25
N ILE A 107 -2.84 12.14 3.23
CA ILE A 107 -1.60 12.93 3.14
C ILE A 107 -1.69 14.10 2.17
N ASP A 108 -2.92 14.53 1.82
CA ASP A 108 -3.15 15.59 0.83
C ASP A 108 -2.47 15.31 -0.54
N GLY A 109 -2.45 14.04 -0.96
CA GLY A 109 -1.71 13.55 -2.13
C GLY A 109 -2.56 13.30 -3.37
N ILE A 110 -3.88 13.57 -3.36
CA ILE A 110 -4.78 13.28 -4.50
C ILE A 110 -4.35 14.01 -5.77
N ASP A 111 -3.83 15.23 -5.67
CA ASP A 111 -3.40 16.01 -6.83
C ASP A 111 -2.21 15.39 -7.59
N SER A 112 -1.49 14.43 -7.01
CA SER A 112 -0.44 13.66 -7.70
C SER A 112 -1.00 12.53 -8.57
N ILE A 113 -2.28 12.16 -8.39
CA ILE A 113 -2.95 11.11 -9.14
C ILE A 113 -3.61 11.72 -10.37
N LYS A 114 -2.95 11.56 -11.51
CA LYS A 114 -3.46 12.06 -12.79
C LYS A 114 -4.40 11.10 -13.47
N LEU A 115 -4.19 9.80 -13.27
CA LEU A 115 -4.88 8.72 -13.96
C LEU A 115 -5.48 7.73 -12.96
N SER A 116 -6.71 7.30 -13.21
CA SER A 116 -7.44 6.38 -12.32
C SER A 116 -7.83 5.09 -13.05
N GLY A 117 -7.64 3.96 -12.38
CA GLY A 117 -8.16 2.66 -12.80
C GLY A 117 -9.64 2.48 -12.52
N THR A 118 -10.26 3.40 -11.80
CA THR A 118 -11.67 3.37 -11.41
C THR A 118 -12.39 4.61 -11.96
N LYS A 119 -13.60 4.42 -12.45
CA LYS A 119 -14.45 5.51 -12.93
C LYS A 119 -14.98 6.34 -11.76
N GLU A 120 -15.43 7.57 -12.05
CA GLU A 120 -15.98 8.50 -11.07
C GLU A 120 -17.09 7.88 -10.21
N ASP A 121 -18.04 7.18 -10.83
CA ASP A 121 -19.16 6.52 -10.16
C ASP A 121 -18.76 5.32 -9.30
N GLY A 122 -17.54 4.83 -9.45
CA GLY A 122 -16.95 3.75 -8.65
C GLY A 122 -16.20 4.22 -7.41
N TRP A 123 -16.04 5.52 -7.21
CA TRP A 123 -15.41 6.08 -6.01
C TRP A 123 -16.44 6.47 -4.94
N ASP A 124 -16.15 6.17 -3.68
CA ASP A 124 -16.89 6.69 -2.52
C ASP A 124 -16.21 7.92 -1.90
N ILE A 125 -14.94 8.15 -2.23
CA ILE A 125 -14.13 9.28 -1.75
C ILE A 125 -14.50 10.53 -2.54
N GLN A 126 -15.03 11.55 -1.85
CA GLN A 126 -15.55 12.75 -2.51
C GLN A 126 -14.45 13.53 -3.24
N GLU A 127 -13.28 13.66 -2.64
CA GLU A 127 -12.15 14.36 -3.23
C GLU A 127 -11.67 13.72 -4.55
N ALA A 128 -11.77 12.39 -4.67
CA ALA A 128 -11.48 11.68 -5.91
C ALA A 128 -12.54 11.96 -6.98
N LYS A 129 -13.83 12.00 -6.62
CA LYS A 129 -14.93 12.39 -7.52
C LYS A 129 -14.73 13.82 -8.02
N ASP A 130 -14.49 14.76 -7.10
CA ASP A 130 -14.29 16.16 -7.41
C ASP A 130 -13.10 16.37 -8.36
N ALA A 131 -12.00 15.62 -8.17
CA ALA A 131 -10.85 15.65 -9.06
C ALA A 131 -11.20 15.15 -10.47
N MET A 132 -12.04 14.12 -10.58
CA MET A 132 -12.49 13.59 -11.88
C MET A 132 -13.49 14.53 -12.55
N GLU A 133 -14.46 15.08 -11.83
CA GLU A 133 -15.41 16.08 -12.35
C GLU A 133 -14.66 17.32 -12.89
N GLN A 134 -13.62 17.76 -12.18
CA GLN A 134 -12.76 18.88 -12.59
C GLN A 134 -11.75 18.50 -13.68
N LYS A 135 -11.73 17.25 -14.15
CA LYS A 135 -10.78 16.70 -15.12
C LYS A 135 -9.30 16.83 -14.70
N LYS A 136 -9.04 16.92 -13.42
CA LYS A 136 -7.70 16.83 -12.85
C LYS A 136 -7.22 15.39 -12.82
N MET A 137 -8.14 14.45 -12.59
CA MET A 137 -7.95 13.01 -12.66
C MET A 137 -8.80 12.43 -13.77
N ILE A 138 -8.25 11.50 -14.57
CA ILE A 138 -8.89 10.95 -15.76
C ILE A 138 -8.95 9.42 -15.63
N TYR A 139 -10.06 8.81 -16.02
CA TYR A 139 -10.15 7.36 -16.08
C TYR A 139 -9.30 6.83 -17.26
N ALA A 140 -8.33 5.98 -16.96
CA ALA A 140 -7.37 5.43 -17.92
C ALA A 140 -7.44 3.89 -18.06
N GLY A 141 -8.60 3.31 -17.77
CA GLY A 141 -8.80 1.85 -17.87
C GLY A 141 -8.56 1.12 -16.56
N LYS A 142 -8.85 -0.19 -16.55
CA LYS A 142 -8.68 -1.08 -15.38
C LYS A 142 -7.35 -1.84 -15.47
N TYR A 143 -6.95 -2.51 -14.39
CA TYR A 143 -5.75 -3.35 -14.30
C TYR A 143 -5.56 -4.33 -15.47
N ASN A 144 -6.64 -4.83 -16.08
CA ASN A 144 -6.60 -5.80 -17.18
C ASN A 144 -6.87 -5.19 -18.57
N ALA A 145 -7.15 -3.90 -18.64
CA ALA A 145 -7.45 -3.19 -19.89
C ALA A 145 -7.14 -1.69 -19.74
N PRO A 146 -5.87 -1.31 -19.51
CA PRO A 146 -5.47 0.09 -19.44
C PRO A 146 -5.50 0.74 -20.83
N ASP A 147 -5.77 2.04 -20.85
CA ASP A 147 -5.64 2.87 -22.05
C ASP A 147 -4.19 3.35 -22.17
N TYR A 148 -3.36 2.53 -22.82
CA TYR A 148 -1.92 2.81 -22.95
C TYR A 148 -1.62 4.12 -23.69
N GLU A 149 -2.46 4.49 -24.66
CA GLU A 149 -2.29 5.73 -25.42
C GLU A 149 -2.48 6.94 -24.49
N LEU A 150 -3.55 6.93 -23.70
CA LEU A 150 -3.83 7.97 -22.73
C LEU A 150 -2.73 8.03 -21.64
N ILE A 151 -2.33 6.88 -21.12
CA ILE A 151 -1.30 6.78 -20.07
C ILE A 151 0.03 7.38 -20.54
N LEU A 152 0.43 7.09 -21.78
CA LEU A 152 1.65 7.64 -22.38
C LEU A 152 1.52 9.12 -22.69
N ASN A 153 0.38 9.56 -23.23
CA ASN A 153 0.15 10.97 -23.59
C ASN A 153 0.12 11.90 -22.36
N GLU A 154 -0.37 11.41 -21.22
CA GLU A 154 -0.38 12.16 -19.97
C GLU A 154 0.97 12.07 -19.22
N GLY A 155 1.96 11.32 -19.75
CA GLY A 155 3.30 11.22 -19.20
C GLY A 155 3.31 10.56 -17.81
N CYS A 156 2.72 9.38 -17.71
CA CYS A 156 2.64 8.63 -16.44
C CYS A 156 4.02 8.38 -15.84
N ASP A 157 4.22 8.78 -14.57
CA ASP A 157 5.49 8.64 -13.83
C ASP A 157 5.59 7.29 -13.11
N LEU A 158 4.46 6.74 -12.68
CA LEU A 158 4.34 5.53 -11.87
C LEU A 158 2.95 4.95 -12.00
N ALA A 159 2.84 3.65 -12.23
CA ALA A 159 1.60 2.90 -12.07
C ALA A 159 1.57 2.20 -10.71
N ILE A 160 0.52 2.44 -9.92
CA ILE A 160 0.29 1.75 -8.64
C ILE A 160 -0.86 0.78 -8.84
N GLU A 161 -0.50 -0.49 -8.96
CA GLU A 161 -1.39 -1.60 -9.25
C GLU A 161 -1.72 -2.40 -7.98
N SER A 162 -2.82 -3.13 -8.02
CA SER A 162 -3.12 -4.15 -7.00
C SER A 162 -2.56 -5.51 -7.43
N THR A 163 -2.49 -6.46 -6.50
CA THR A 163 -2.07 -7.84 -6.81
C THR A 163 -2.93 -8.55 -7.86
N MET A 164 -4.08 -7.95 -8.26
CA MET A 164 -4.86 -8.45 -9.41
C MET A 164 -4.09 -8.38 -10.72
N ILE A 165 -3.05 -7.54 -10.81
CA ILE A 165 -2.19 -7.45 -12.00
C ILE A 165 -1.50 -8.79 -12.32
N HIS A 166 -1.22 -9.61 -11.29
CA HIS A 166 -0.60 -10.93 -11.48
C HIS A 166 -1.46 -11.91 -12.31
N HIS A 167 -2.76 -11.63 -12.47
CA HIS A 167 -3.61 -12.38 -13.39
C HIS A 167 -3.45 -11.93 -14.85
N ASN A 168 -2.78 -10.79 -15.07
CA ASN A 168 -2.54 -10.21 -16.39
C ASN A 168 -1.10 -9.67 -16.49
N PRO A 169 -0.07 -10.54 -16.35
CA PRO A 169 1.33 -10.11 -16.30
C PRO A 169 1.75 -9.35 -17.56
N GLU A 170 1.10 -9.63 -18.70
CA GLU A 170 1.35 -8.93 -19.96
C GLU A 170 1.04 -7.43 -19.89
N VAL A 171 0.16 -7.01 -18.99
CA VAL A 171 -0.15 -5.58 -18.77
C VAL A 171 1.01 -4.91 -18.05
N GLN A 172 1.52 -5.53 -16.98
CA GLN A 172 2.68 -5.06 -16.24
C GLN A 172 3.91 -4.95 -17.17
N GLU A 173 4.24 -6.05 -17.86
CA GLU A 173 5.35 -6.08 -18.81
C GLU A 173 5.26 -4.98 -19.87
N LYS A 174 4.04 -4.68 -20.34
CA LYS A 174 3.84 -3.64 -21.36
C LYS A 174 4.02 -2.23 -20.81
N LEU A 175 3.56 -1.94 -19.58
CA LEU A 175 3.80 -0.66 -18.91
C LEU A 175 5.31 -0.45 -18.70
N GLU A 176 6.01 -1.47 -18.22
CA GLU A 176 7.46 -1.44 -18.01
C GLU A 176 8.24 -1.28 -19.32
N GLN A 177 7.81 -1.92 -20.42
CA GLN A 177 8.38 -1.72 -21.77
C GLN A 177 8.22 -0.27 -22.26
N PHE A 178 7.19 0.42 -21.83
CA PHE A 178 7.00 1.85 -22.08
C PHE A 178 7.80 2.75 -21.14
N GLY A 179 8.58 2.16 -20.23
CA GLY A 179 9.39 2.88 -19.26
C GLY A 179 8.61 3.40 -18.06
N ILE A 180 7.39 2.89 -17.84
CA ILE A 180 6.56 3.25 -16.69
C ILE A 180 6.79 2.22 -15.59
N PRO A 181 7.39 2.59 -14.45
CA PRO A 181 7.53 1.70 -13.29
C PRO A 181 6.16 1.23 -12.79
N VAL A 182 6.07 -0.03 -12.40
CA VAL A 182 4.85 -0.62 -11.85
C VAL A 182 5.10 -1.02 -10.40
N MET A 183 4.40 -0.37 -9.48
CA MET A 183 4.43 -0.67 -8.05
C MET A 183 3.17 -1.45 -7.67
N VAL A 184 3.35 -2.67 -7.17
CA VAL A 184 2.22 -3.50 -6.73
C VAL A 184 1.96 -3.28 -5.24
N GLU A 185 0.77 -2.79 -4.94
CA GLU A 185 0.31 -2.43 -3.61
C GLU A 185 -0.11 -3.68 -2.83
N ARG A 186 0.40 -3.85 -1.61
CA ARG A 186 0.16 -5.02 -0.76
C ARG A 186 -0.45 -4.70 0.61
N SER A 187 -0.97 -3.49 0.82
CA SER A 187 -1.55 -3.12 2.13
C SER A 187 -2.64 -4.10 2.59
N SER A 188 -3.36 -4.71 1.66
CA SER A 188 -4.39 -5.70 1.97
C SER A 188 -3.85 -7.01 2.56
N TYR A 189 -2.55 -7.28 2.43
CA TYR A 189 -1.87 -8.44 3.01
C TYR A 189 -1.36 -8.19 4.42
N GLU A 190 -1.34 -6.94 4.87
CA GLU A 190 -0.98 -6.61 6.25
C GLU A 190 -1.89 -7.33 7.24
N SER A 191 -1.28 -8.00 8.21
CA SER A 191 -1.98 -8.77 9.23
C SER A 191 -2.72 -7.89 10.24
N HIS A 192 -2.25 -6.65 10.43
CA HIS A 192 -2.82 -5.68 11.37
C HIS A 192 -3.52 -4.55 10.62
N PRO A 193 -4.74 -4.12 11.03
CA PRO A 193 -5.45 -3.03 10.35
C PRO A 193 -4.66 -1.72 10.29
N LEU A 194 -3.91 -1.38 11.35
CA LEU A 194 -3.04 -0.21 11.34
C LEU A 194 -1.84 -0.38 10.41
N GLY A 195 -1.37 -1.60 10.15
CA GLY A 195 -0.35 -1.86 9.13
C GLY A 195 -0.83 -1.40 7.76
N ARG A 196 -2.08 -1.70 7.40
CA ARG A 196 -2.69 -1.20 6.14
C ARG A 196 -2.72 0.31 6.08
N THR A 197 -3.04 0.96 7.20
CA THR A 197 -3.08 2.42 7.28
C THR A 197 -1.67 3.02 7.24
N GLU A 198 -0.69 2.34 7.80
CA GLU A 198 0.72 2.79 7.83
C GLU A 198 1.36 2.88 6.45
N TRP A 199 0.78 2.22 5.43
CA TRP A 199 1.18 2.37 4.03
C TRP A 199 1.11 3.82 3.53
N MET A 200 0.35 4.70 4.21
CA MET A 200 0.40 6.14 3.90
C MET A 200 1.81 6.72 4.00
N LYS A 201 2.68 6.16 4.87
CA LYS A 201 4.07 6.59 5.01
C LYS A 201 4.88 6.28 3.75
N LEU A 202 4.63 5.12 3.10
CA LEU A 202 5.24 4.79 1.81
C LEU A 202 4.86 5.80 0.74
N TYR A 203 3.56 6.11 0.61
CA TYR A 203 3.10 7.09 -0.37
C TYR A 203 3.60 8.50 -0.08
N ALA A 204 3.78 8.83 1.20
CA ALA A 204 4.38 10.10 1.60
C ALA A 204 5.83 10.24 1.13
N VAL A 205 6.63 9.17 1.18
CA VAL A 205 8.00 9.15 0.63
C VAL A 205 7.99 9.46 -0.86
N LEU A 206 7.03 8.92 -1.63
CA LEU A 206 6.92 9.22 -3.07
C LEU A 206 6.69 10.70 -3.33
N LEU A 207 5.97 11.39 -2.43
CA LEU A 207 5.51 12.78 -2.59
C LEU A 207 6.31 13.80 -1.77
N GLY A 208 7.30 13.38 -0.97
CA GLY A 208 8.02 14.26 -0.03
C GLY A 208 7.12 14.84 1.06
N LYS A 209 6.20 14.02 1.59
CA LYS A 209 5.17 14.43 2.59
C LYS A 209 5.24 13.61 3.88
N GLU A 210 6.41 13.10 4.25
CA GLU A 210 6.63 12.21 5.39
C GLU A 210 6.13 12.82 6.70
N ASP A 211 6.39 14.10 6.94
CA ASP A 211 5.92 14.81 8.14
C ASP A 211 4.39 14.81 8.26
N VAL A 212 3.68 14.90 7.12
CA VAL A 212 2.22 14.86 7.09
C VAL A 212 1.74 13.47 7.47
N ALA A 213 2.32 12.43 6.86
CA ALA A 213 1.95 11.05 7.14
C ALA A 213 2.21 10.66 8.60
N GLU A 214 3.36 11.06 9.16
CA GLU A 214 3.70 10.77 10.55
C GLU A 214 2.69 11.42 11.52
N LYS A 215 2.34 12.68 11.27
CA LYS A 215 1.33 13.38 12.07
C LYS A 215 -0.04 12.68 11.99
N VAL A 216 -0.51 12.38 10.77
CA VAL A 216 -1.82 11.75 10.56
C VAL A 216 -1.84 10.35 11.18
N PHE A 217 -0.81 9.57 10.98
CA PHE A 217 -0.71 8.22 11.56
C PHE A 217 -0.70 8.26 13.09
N LYS A 218 0.06 9.18 13.67
CA LYS A 218 0.06 9.38 15.13
C LYS A 218 -1.32 9.76 15.66
N GLU A 219 -2.03 10.67 15.00
CA GLU A 219 -3.40 11.04 15.42
C GLU A 219 -4.36 9.85 15.37
N LEU A 220 -4.19 8.93 14.41
CA LEU A 220 -5.00 7.71 14.30
C LEU A 220 -4.67 6.72 15.43
N THR A 221 -3.39 6.50 15.73
CA THR A 221 -2.97 5.61 16.81
C THR A 221 -3.40 6.14 18.19
N ASP A 222 -3.24 7.44 18.44
CA ASP A 222 -3.69 8.08 19.68
C ASP A 222 -5.21 7.94 19.88
N LYS A 223 -6.01 8.03 18.80
CA LYS A 223 -7.47 7.80 18.86
C LYS A 223 -7.81 6.34 19.18
N LEU A 224 -7.07 5.39 18.60
CA LEU A 224 -7.29 3.97 18.88
C LEU A 224 -6.95 3.64 20.34
N ASP A 225 -5.84 4.14 20.86
CA ASP A 225 -5.45 3.95 22.26
C ASP A 225 -6.51 4.48 23.23
N ASN A 226 -7.11 5.62 22.92
CA ASN A 226 -8.22 6.17 23.70
C ASN A 226 -9.45 5.24 23.69
N VAL A 227 -9.74 4.59 22.55
CA VAL A 227 -10.84 3.62 22.46
C VAL A 227 -10.52 2.34 23.22
N LEU A 228 -9.29 1.83 23.11
CA LEU A 228 -8.86 0.60 23.79
C LEU A 228 -8.81 0.74 25.31
N THR A 229 -8.59 1.96 25.81
CA THR A 229 -8.57 2.29 27.24
C THR A 229 -9.93 2.71 27.79
N ALA A 230 -10.96 2.84 26.94
CA ALA A 230 -12.31 3.17 27.36
C ALA A 230 -12.97 2.05 28.18
N ASP A 231 -13.97 2.40 28.97
CA ASP A 231 -14.74 1.42 29.74
C ASP A 231 -15.38 0.38 28.84
N LYS A 232 -15.28 -0.89 29.24
CA LYS A 232 -15.91 -1.99 28.51
C LYS A 232 -17.42 -1.82 28.49
N THR A 233 -18.02 -2.10 27.34
CA THR A 233 -19.48 -2.14 27.18
C THR A 233 -19.98 -3.59 27.31
N ASP A 234 -21.21 -3.77 27.76
CA ASP A 234 -21.94 -5.05 27.77
C ASP A 234 -22.61 -5.36 26.40
N LYS A 235 -22.40 -4.47 25.41
CA LYS A 235 -22.94 -4.68 24.06
C LYS A 235 -22.15 -5.77 23.32
N THR A 236 -22.90 -6.64 22.63
CA THR A 236 -22.34 -7.65 21.75
C THR A 236 -22.37 -7.14 20.31
N VAL A 237 -21.25 -7.25 19.60
CA VAL A 237 -21.12 -6.91 18.18
C VAL A 237 -20.82 -8.17 17.41
N ALA A 238 -21.53 -8.41 16.32
CA ALA A 238 -21.28 -9.49 15.40
C ALA A 238 -20.69 -8.94 14.10
N PHE A 239 -19.51 -9.41 13.70
CA PHE A 239 -18.93 -9.16 12.38
C PHE A 239 -19.21 -10.36 11.49
N PHE A 240 -19.75 -10.13 10.32
CA PHE A 240 -19.94 -11.17 9.32
C PHE A 240 -19.62 -10.61 7.95
N TYR A 241 -19.12 -11.47 7.07
CA TYR A 241 -19.00 -11.16 5.66
C TYR A 241 -19.65 -12.27 4.85
N THR A 242 -20.25 -11.92 3.74
CA THR A 242 -20.82 -12.88 2.80
C THR A 242 -19.77 -13.26 1.76
N VAL A 243 -19.43 -14.54 1.72
CA VAL A 243 -18.66 -15.09 0.58
C VAL A 243 -19.65 -15.37 -0.53
N SER A 244 -19.35 -14.97 -1.75
CA SER A 244 -20.29 -14.95 -2.88
C SER A 244 -20.84 -16.30 -3.35
N TYR A 245 -20.61 -17.40 -2.62
CA TYR A 245 -21.19 -18.70 -2.90
C TYR A 245 -21.75 -19.37 -1.63
N THR A 246 -23.05 -19.21 -1.43
CA THR A 246 -24.03 -20.14 -0.81
C THR A 246 -23.90 -20.58 0.64
N HIS A 247 -22.94 -20.18 1.45
CA HIS A 247 -22.94 -20.49 2.87
C HIS A 247 -22.63 -19.28 3.75
N LEU A 248 -23.59 -18.92 4.61
CA LEU A 248 -23.34 -18.08 5.78
C LEU A 248 -22.52 -18.93 6.78
N THR A 249 -21.24 -18.64 6.91
CA THR A 249 -20.48 -19.12 8.07
C THR A 249 -20.86 -18.25 9.25
N LEU A 250 -21.35 -18.88 10.33
CA LEU A 250 -21.67 -18.18 11.58
C LEU A 250 -20.44 -17.45 12.11
N PRO A 251 -20.62 -16.22 12.57
CA PRO A 251 -19.52 -15.37 13.03
C PRO A 251 -18.87 -15.95 14.28
N THR A 252 -17.57 -15.75 14.38
CA THR A 252 -16.88 -15.87 15.66
C THR A 252 -17.39 -14.75 16.56
N ILE A 253 -18.07 -15.09 17.64
CA ILE A 253 -18.50 -14.13 18.66
C ILE A 253 -17.24 -13.74 19.44
N CYS A 254 -16.73 -12.53 19.20
CA CYS A 254 -15.74 -11.92 20.07
C CYS A 254 -16.50 -11.10 21.11
N SER A 255 -16.42 -11.51 22.37
CA SER A 255 -16.76 -10.63 23.50
C SER A 255 -15.60 -9.67 23.71
N VAL A 256 -15.86 -8.39 23.59
CA VAL A 256 -14.90 -7.32 23.88
C VAL A 256 -15.08 -6.87 25.33
#